data_c8ba49735175d012b7939e9335ce5b20
#
_entry.id   c8ba49735175d012b7939e9335ce5b20
#
_cell.length_a   1.000
_cell.length_b   1.000
_cell.length_c   1.000
_cell.angle_alpha   90.00
_cell.angle_beta   90.00
_cell.angle_gamma   90.00
#
_symmetry.space_group_name_H-M   'P 1'
#
loop_
_entity.id
_entity.type
_entity.pdbx_description
1 polymer ?
#
loop_
_entity_poly.entity_id
_entity_poly.type
_entity_poly.pdbx_seq_one_letter_code
_entity_poly.pdbx_strand_id
1 'polypeptide(L)'
;MMTKPMTESWAQVREEQKTETRSAAKLIAAVTFVAAVAILAGGGAMLRAQGVDNDKYSLKSPGGILFSDFRGYEDWSVVSSARTEEVLKVIVANPAMVKAYKAGAPGNGRPFPEGSMIVKLQWKPKKSTEAPFAVDVPDVFKQVFVMEKDSKRFPKTGGWGYAVYNYDAAANKFSADPKALQDCGHTCHVAVKAKDYIFHPYEKR
;
A
#
# COMPACT_ATOMS: atom_id res chain seq x y z
N MET A 1 -60.54 40.27 -43.44
CA MET A 1 -59.66 39.43 -42.58
C MET A 1 -58.23 39.68 -43.08
N MET A 2 -57.44 40.52 -42.39
CA MET A 2 -56.03 40.78 -42.74
C MET A 2 -55.10 39.84 -42.02
N THR A 3 -54.40 39.00 -42.75
CA THR A 3 -53.36 38.11 -42.19
C THR A 3 -52.08 38.89 -41.97
N LYS A 4 -51.61 38.91 -40.69
CA LYS A 4 -50.33 39.51 -40.25
C LYS A 4 -49.21 38.83 -41.03
N PRO A 5 -48.18 39.53 -41.53
CA PRO A 5 -47.12 38.89 -42.27
C PRO A 5 -46.20 38.10 -41.33
N MET A 6 -45.88 36.87 -41.70
CA MET A 6 -45.08 35.89 -41.01
C MET A 6 -43.61 36.32 -40.72
N THR A 7 -43.17 37.41 -41.31
CA THR A 7 -41.82 37.95 -41.22
C THR A 7 -41.51 38.66 -39.87
N GLU A 8 -42.54 39.25 -39.22
CA GLU A 8 -42.35 39.90 -37.92
C GLU A 8 -42.12 38.89 -36.77
N SER A 9 -42.67 37.68 -36.87
CA SER A 9 -42.53 36.65 -35.87
C SER A 9 -41.09 36.12 -35.74
N TRP A 10 -40.37 35.99 -36.83
CA TRP A 10 -38.99 35.49 -36.85
C TRP A 10 -37.96 36.51 -36.33
N ALA A 11 -38.23 37.78 -36.39
CA ALA A 11 -37.37 38.82 -35.84
C ALA A 11 -37.45 38.83 -34.30
N GLN A 12 -38.63 38.68 -33.74
CA GLN A 12 -38.84 38.60 -32.30
C GLN A 12 -38.20 37.35 -31.70
N VAL A 13 -38.36 36.20 -32.33
CA VAL A 13 -37.74 34.95 -31.90
C VAL A 13 -36.20 35.03 -31.91
N ARG A 14 -35.60 35.67 -32.88
CA ARG A 14 -34.14 35.89 -32.94
C ARG A 14 -33.63 36.82 -31.84
N GLU A 15 -34.38 37.83 -31.47
CA GLU A 15 -33.97 38.77 -30.40
C GLU A 15 -34.09 38.13 -29.02
N GLU A 16 -35.11 37.31 -28.79
CA GLU A 16 -35.25 36.52 -27.57
C GLU A 16 -34.11 35.49 -27.40
N GLN A 17 -33.77 34.73 -28.46
CA GLN A 17 -32.65 33.79 -28.44
C GLN A 17 -31.29 34.48 -28.18
N LYS A 18 -31.11 35.72 -28.71
CA LYS A 18 -29.89 36.49 -28.49
C LYS A 18 -29.76 37.01 -27.08
N THR A 19 -30.87 37.30 -26.41
CA THR A 19 -30.92 37.71 -25.00
C THR A 19 -30.68 36.53 -24.08
N GLU A 20 -31.24 35.36 -24.35
CA GLU A 20 -31.01 34.13 -23.59
C GLU A 20 -29.56 33.66 -23.68
N THR A 21 -28.97 33.66 -24.89
CA THR A 21 -27.55 33.26 -25.04
C THR A 21 -26.59 34.23 -24.34
N ARG A 22 -26.89 35.53 -24.30
CA ARG A 22 -26.10 36.53 -23.56
C ARG A 22 -26.22 36.36 -22.04
N SER A 23 -27.40 35.99 -21.55
CA SER A 23 -27.63 35.68 -20.11
C SER A 23 -26.94 34.39 -19.73
N ALA A 24 -27.02 33.34 -20.51
CA ALA A 24 -26.34 32.09 -20.29
C ALA A 24 -24.81 32.25 -20.30
N ALA A 25 -24.26 33.01 -21.22
CA ALA A 25 -22.83 33.31 -21.28
C ALA A 25 -22.32 34.08 -20.03
N LYS A 26 -23.11 34.99 -19.50
CA LYS A 26 -22.78 35.73 -18.27
C LYS A 26 -22.85 34.84 -17.05
N LEU A 27 -23.81 33.93 -16.95
CA LEU A 27 -23.93 32.95 -15.86
C LEU A 27 -22.77 31.94 -15.92
N ILE A 28 -22.39 31.45 -17.07
CA ILE A 28 -21.25 30.52 -17.22
C ILE A 28 -19.94 31.22 -16.83
N ALA A 29 -19.72 32.46 -17.23
CA ALA A 29 -18.53 33.22 -16.86
C ALA A 29 -18.47 33.50 -15.33
N ALA A 30 -19.60 33.75 -14.69
CA ALA A 30 -19.65 33.95 -13.23
C ALA A 30 -19.39 32.66 -12.45
N VAL A 31 -19.95 31.54 -12.91
CA VAL A 31 -19.75 30.21 -12.27
C VAL A 31 -18.31 29.74 -12.44
N THR A 32 -17.67 29.93 -13.60
CA THR A 32 -16.26 29.58 -13.82
C THR A 32 -15.32 30.42 -13.00
N PHE A 33 -15.61 31.72 -12.77
CA PHE A 33 -14.77 32.58 -11.92
C PHE A 33 -14.85 32.21 -10.45
N VAL A 34 -16.05 31.89 -9.94
CA VAL A 34 -16.22 31.43 -8.54
C VAL A 34 -15.56 30.05 -8.32
N ALA A 35 -15.65 29.15 -9.31
CA ALA A 35 -14.98 27.84 -9.23
C ALA A 35 -13.44 27.97 -9.22
N ALA A 36 -12.89 28.88 -10.03
CA ALA A 36 -11.44 29.12 -10.07
C ALA A 36 -10.90 29.71 -8.76
N VAL A 37 -11.64 30.64 -8.13
CA VAL A 37 -11.24 31.22 -6.83
C VAL A 37 -11.37 30.19 -5.69
N ALA A 38 -12.38 29.31 -5.73
CA ALA A 38 -12.54 28.25 -4.75
C ALA A 38 -11.40 27.19 -4.84
N ILE A 39 -10.91 26.88 -6.05
CA ILE A 39 -9.79 25.96 -6.25
C ILE A 39 -8.48 26.56 -5.71
N LEU A 40 -8.25 27.87 -5.86
CA LEU A 40 -7.07 28.54 -5.33
C LEU A 40 -7.10 28.67 -3.79
N ALA A 41 -8.28 28.84 -3.19
CA ALA A 41 -8.43 28.89 -1.75
C ALA A 41 -8.46 27.49 -1.09
N GLY A 42 -9.00 26.47 -1.78
CA GLY A 42 -9.06 25.10 -1.30
C GLY A 42 -7.77 24.31 -1.48
N GLY A 43 -6.98 24.62 -2.52
CA GLY A 43 -5.73 23.93 -2.81
C GLY A 43 -4.65 24.09 -1.73
N GLY A 44 -4.65 25.22 -1.02
CA GLY A 44 -3.75 25.46 0.11
C GLY A 44 -4.10 24.66 1.37
N ALA A 45 -5.36 24.30 1.56
CA ALA A 45 -5.79 23.50 2.70
C ALA A 45 -5.60 21.98 2.49
N MET A 46 -5.75 21.50 1.26
CA MET A 46 -5.50 20.08 0.93
C MET A 46 -4.01 19.71 0.96
N LEU A 47 -3.12 20.63 0.59
CA LEU A 47 -1.67 20.43 0.73
C LEU A 47 -1.20 20.40 2.20
N ARG A 48 -1.97 20.96 3.11
CA ARG A 48 -1.66 20.96 4.56
C ARG A 48 -2.19 19.71 5.27
N ALA A 49 -3.19 19.02 4.73
CA ALA A 49 -3.71 17.79 5.30
C ALA A 49 -2.83 16.54 4.96
N GLN A 50 -1.92 16.62 4.01
CA GLN A 50 -0.93 15.58 3.70
C GLN A 50 0.36 15.67 4.55
N GLY A 51 0.44 16.61 5.49
CA GLY A 51 1.66 16.94 6.23
C GLY A 51 1.84 16.27 7.58
N VAL A 52 1.07 15.24 7.94
CA VAL A 52 1.31 14.42 9.15
C VAL A 52 1.13 12.93 8.79
N ASP A 53 1.62 12.53 7.66
CA ASP A 53 2.01 11.15 7.50
C ASP A 53 3.24 10.97 8.42
N ASN A 54 3.01 10.35 9.57
CA ASN A 54 4.12 9.83 10.37
C ASN A 54 4.94 8.99 9.40
N ASP A 55 6.06 9.54 8.95
CA ASP A 55 6.88 8.93 7.93
C ASP A 55 7.33 7.56 8.43
N LYS A 56 6.52 6.53 8.10
CA LYS A 56 6.81 5.13 8.48
C LYS A 56 8.23 4.75 8.09
N TYR A 57 8.76 5.42 7.07
CA TYR A 57 10.10 5.16 6.54
C TYR A 57 11.23 5.69 7.43
N SER A 58 10.93 6.53 8.41
CA SER A 58 11.89 6.95 9.43
C SER A 58 12.02 5.97 10.60
N LEU A 59 11.08 5.00 10.70
CA LEU A 59 11.10 4.02 11.79
C LEU A 59 12.29 3.08 11.68
N LYS A 60 12.94 2.84 12.82
CA LYS A 60 14.05 1.90 12.96
C LYS A 60 13.73 0.86 14.02
N SER A 61 13.89 -0.41 13.67
CA SER A 61 13.73 -1.51 14.62
C SER A 61 14.88 -1.57 15.63
N PRO A 62 14.72 -2.24 16.79
CA PRO A 62 15.81 -2.47 17.72
C PRO A 62 17.00 -3.20 17.09
N GLY A 63 16.76 -4.09 16.12
CA GLY A 63 17.79 -4.78 15.35
C GLY A 63 18.48 -3.94 14.28
N GLY A 64 18.07 -2.68 14.09
CA GLY A 64 18.72 -1.75 13.17
C GLY A 64 18.17 -1.74 11.75
N ILE A 65 17.15 -2.52 11.41
CA ILE A 65 16.47 -2.46 10.12
C ILE A 65 15.58 -1.21 10.09
N LEU A 66 15.68 -0.42 9.04
CA LEU A 66 14.80 0.73 8.80
C LEU A 66 13.57 0.29 8.01
N PHE A 67 12.42 0.92 8.25
CA PHE A 67 11.24 0.69 7.42
C PHE A 67 11.49 1.09 5.96
N SER A 68 12.39 2.03 5.73
CA SER A 68 12.83 2.45 4.39
C SER A 68 13.64 1.38 3.65
N ASP A 69 14.28 0.43 4.36
CA ASP A 69 15.11 -0.61 3.74
C ASP A 69 14.29 -1.56 2.84
N PHE A 70 12.99 -1.72 3.14
CA PHE A 70 12.06 -2.53 2.36
C PHE A 70 10.96 -1.72 1.65
N ARG A 71 11.23 -0.48 1.32
CA ARG A 71 10.32 0.38 0.55
C ARG A 71 9.87 -0.30 -0.75
N GLY A 72 8.59 -0.19 -1.09
CA GLY A 72 7.99 -0.82 -2.27
C GLY A 72 7.66 -2.30 -2.09
N TYR A 73 7.67 -2.82 -0.85
CA TYR A 73 7.29 -4.20 -0.55
C TYR A 73 5.86 -4.54 -0.99
N GLU A 74 5.01 -3.55 -1.16
CA GLU A 74 3.65 -3.68 -1.65
C GLU A 74 3.60 -4.27 -3.08
N ASP A 75 4.65 -4.03 -3.87
CA ASP A 75 4.80 -4.48 -5.27
C ASP A 75 5.62 -5.78 -5.40
N TRP A 76 6.05 -6.36 -4.28
CA TRP A 76 6.87 -7.57 -4.32
C TRP A 76 6.05 -8.82 -4.62
N SER A 77 6.73 -9.84 -5.15
CA SER A 77 6.07 -11.11 -5.48
C SER A 77 5.64 -11.87 -4.24
N VAL A 78 4.40 -12.36 -4.24
CA VAL A 78 3.93 -13.26 -3.19
C VAL A 78 4.75 -14.54 -3.20
N VAL A 79 5.25 -14.95 -2.06
CA VAL A 79 5.95 -16.24 -1.83
C VAL A 79 4.98 -17.27 -1.32
N SER A 80 4.18 -16.91 -0.32
CA SER A 80 3.26 -17.81 0.36
C SER A 80 2.14 -17.04 1.02
N SER A 81 1.08 -17.75 1.37
CA SER A 81 0.04 -17.26 2.27
C SER A 81 -0.19 -18.30 3.37
N ALA A 82 -0.65 -17.86 4.52
CA ALA A 82 -1.03 -18.74 5.61
C ALA A 82 -2.14 -18.11 6.45
N ARG A 83 -2.97 -18.95 7.06
CA ARG A 83 -4.05 -18.53 7.93
C ARG A 83 -4.01 -19.33 9.24
N THR A 84 -4.21 -18.62 10.35
CA THR A 84 -4.59 -19.19 11.64
C THR A 84 -5.98 -18.64 11.98
N GLU A 85 -6.57 -19.06 13.10
CA GLU A 85 -7.85 -18.50 13.56
C GLU A 85 -7.80 -16.99 13.73
N GLU A 86 -6.67 -16.46 14.21
CA GLU A 86 -6.52 -15.05 14.57
C GLU A 86 -5.95 -14.15 13.48
N VAL A 87 -5.21 -14.72 12.54
CA VAL A 87 -4.48 -13.92 11.53
C VAL A 87 -4.48 -14.56 10.14
N LEU A 88 -4.69 -13.70 9.15
CA LEU A 88 -4.42 -13.95 7.75
C LEU A 88 -3.06 -13.36 7.40
N LYS A 89 -2.21 -14.14 6.73
CA LYS A 89 -0.82 -13.78 6.42
C LYS A 89 -0.59 -13.84 4.92
N VAL A 90 0.09 -12.84 4.39
CA VAL A 90 0.68 -12.86 3.06
C VAL A 90 2.18 -12.58 3.21
N ILE A 91 2.98 -13.37 2.52
CA ILE A 91 4.43 -13.29 2.53
C ILE A 91 4.89 -12.90 1.15
N VAL A 92 5.62 -11.80 1.06
CA VAL A 92 6.18 -11.28 -0.19
C VAL A 92 7.70 -11.25 -0.10
N ALA A 93 8.39 -11.36 -1.24
CA ALA A 93 9.83 -11.26 -1.32
C ALA A 93 10.27 -10.34 -2.44
N ASN A 94 11.43 -9.68 -2.22
CA ASN A 94 12.00 -8.79 -3.22
C ASN A 94 12.54 -9.54 -4.46
N PRO A 95 12.79 -8.84 -5.56
CA PRO A 95 13.24 -9.47 -6.81
C PRO A 95 14.51 -10.32 -6.66
N ALA A 96 15.46 -9.93 -5.80
CA ALA A 96 16.69 -10.67 -5.55
C ALA A 96 16.38 -12.05 -4.94
N MET A 97 15.54 -12.09 -3.91
CA MET A 97 15.13 -13.32 -3.25
C MET A 97 14.27 -14.21 -4.15
N VAL A 98 13.33 -13.62 -4.91
CA VAL A 98 12.50 -14.37 -5.87
C VAL A 98 13.36 -15.01 -6.97
N LYS A 99 14.37 -14.31 -7.47
CA LYS A 99 15.34 -14.86 -8.43
C LYS A 99 16.09 -16.05 -7.85
N ALA A 100 16.52 -15.96 -6.59
CA ALA A 100 17.21 -17.06 -5.90
C ALA A 100 16.30 -18.28 -5.70
N TYR A 101 15.05 -18.08 -5.29
CA TYR A 101 14.05 -19.14 -5.22
C TYR A 101 13.89 -19.89 -6.56
N LYS A 102 13.72 -19.14 -7.65
CA LYS A 102 13.58 -19.71 -9.01
C LYS A 102 14.84 -20.46 -9.45
N ALA A 103 16.00 -20.10 -8.92
CA ALA A 103 17.25 -20.83 -9.13
C ALA A 103 17.43 -22.04 -8.19
N GLY A 104 16.43 -22.32 -7.34
CA GLY A 104 16.40 -23.49 -6.46
C GLY A 104 16.91 -23.26 -5.03
N ALA A 105 17.27 -22.05 -4.65
CA ALA A 105 17.64 -21.75 -3.26
C ALA A 105 16.41 -21.88 -2.33
N PRO A 106 16.57 -22.36 -1.10
CA PRO A 106 17.77 -22.93 -0.48
C PRO A 106 17.91 -24.45 -0.77
N GLY A 107 16.98 -25.04 -1.52
CA GLY A 107 16.90 -26.49 -1.77
C GLY A 107 18.09 -27.05 -2.57
N ASN A 108 18.82 -26.20 -3.30
CA ASN A 108 20.04 -26.56 -4.02
C ASN A 108 21.31 -26.45 -3.15
N GLY A 109 21.17 -26.29 -1.84
CA GLY A 109 22.26 -26.13 -0.88
C GLY A 109 22.93 -24.75 -0.90
N ARG A 110 22.44 -23.80 -1.69
CA ARG A 110 22.95 -22.43 -1.74
C ARG A 110 22.10 -21.51 -0.86
N PRO A 111 22.73 -20.66 -0.01
CA PRO A 111 21.98 -19.67 0.74
C PRO A 111 21.37 -18.59 -0.17
N PHE A 112 20.42 -17.86 0.34
CA PHE A 112 19.95 -16.65 -0.34
C PHE A 112 21.06 -15.60 -0.44
N PRO A 113 21.14 -14.85 -1.53
CA PRO A 113 22.17 -13.83 -1.72
C PRO A 113 21.94 -12.65 -0.76
N GLU A 114 23.02 -11.90 -0.51
CA GLU A 114 22.96 -10.63 0.21
C GLU A 114 21.93 -9.69 -0.43
N GLY A 115 21.22 -8.91 0.39
CA GLY A 115 20.11 -8.07 -0.03
C GLY A 115 18.80 -8.82 -0.32
N SER A 116 18.74 -10.14 -0.09
CA SER A 116 17.45 -10.85 -0.09
C SER A 116 16.58 -10.34 1.05
N MET A 117 15.33 -10.04 0.75
CA MET A 117 14.36 -9.58 1.74
C MET A 117 13.02 -10.29 1.60
N ILE A 118 12.42 -10.59 2.73
CA ILE A 118 11.08 -11.17 2.83
C ILE A 118 10.26 -10.40 3.84
N VAL A 119 9.03 -10.10 3.48
CA VAL A 119 8.08 -9.34 4.30
C VAL A 119 6.83 -10.17 4.50
N LYS A 120 6.40 -10.32 5.75
CA LYS A 120 5.15 -10.98 6.12
C LYS A 120 4.17 -9.94 6.63
N LEU A 121 3.08 -9.79 5.90
CA LEU A 121 1.96 -8.92 6.22
C LEU A 121 0.90 -9.71 7.00
N GLN A 122 0.33 -9.11 8.04
CA GLN A 122 -0.69 -9.76 8.86
C GLN A 122 -1.93 -8.90 9.05
N TRP A 123 -3.09 -9.51 8.87
CA TRP A 123 -4.40 -8.92 9.11
C TRP A 123 -5.21 -9.78 10.08
N LYS A 124 -6.14 -9.15 10.80
CA LYS A 124 -7.25 -9.87 11.39
C LYS A 124 -8.15 -10.36 10.23
N PRO A 125 -8.54 -11.64 10.19
CA PRO A 125 -9.46 -12.11 9.15
C PRO A 125 -10.91 -11.73 9.48
N LYS A 126 -11.72 -11.55 8.43
CA LYS A 126 -13.18 -11.51 8.51
C LYS A 126 -13.80 -12.40 7.44
N LYS A 127 -15.04 -12.83 7.64
CA LYS A 127 -15.80 -13.48 6.59
C LYS A 127 -16.17 -12.46 5.52
N SER A 128 -16.01 -12.83 4.26
CA SER A 128 -16.48 -12.02 3.15
C SER A 128 -18.00 -12.01 3.12
N THR A 129 -18.57 -10.83 2.86
CA THR A 129 -20.00 -10.65 2.58
C THR A 129 -20.31 -10.59 1.09
N GLU A 130 -19.27 -10.54 0.25
CA GLU A 130 -19.38 -10.35 -1.20
C GLU A 130 -19.10 -11.63 -2.00
N ALA A 131 -18.32 -12.55 -1.43
CA ALA A 131 -18.03 -13.82 -2.09
C ALA A 131 -19.25 -14.74 -2.08
N PRO A 132 -19.48 -15.50 -3.16
CA PRO A 132 -20.62 -16.44 -3.26
C PRO A 132 -20.45 -17.70 -2.39
N PHE A 133 -19.33 -17.84 -1.71
CA PHE A 133 -19.00 -18.95 -0.80
C PHE A 133 -18.24 -18.43 0.43
N ALA A 134 -18.15 -19.24 1.47
CA ALA A 134 -17.49 -18.84 2.72
C ALA A 134 -15.99 -18.73 2.55
N VAL A 135 -15.47 -17.51 2.52
CA VAL A 135 -14.04 -17.20 2.49
C VAL A 135 -13.66 -16.19 3.55
N ASP A 136 -12.43 -16.29 4.04
CA ASP A 136 -11.85 -15.28 4.89
C ASP A 136 -11.05 -14.29 4.05
N VAL A 137 -11.26 -13.02 4.33
CA VAL A 137 -10.57 -11.90 3.68
C VAL A 137 -9.85 -11.03 4.71
N PRO A 138 -8.85 -10.22 4.30
CA PRO A 138 -8.23 -9.25 5.17
C PRO A 138 -9.25 -8.26 5.76
N ASP A 139 -9.14 -7.99 7.06
CA ASP A 139 -9.89 -6.97 7.78
C ASP A 139 -8.93 -5.91 8.30
N VAL A 140 -8.71 -5.86 9.60
CA VAL A 140 -7.81 -4.90 10.23
C VAL A 140 -6.36 -5.33 10.05
N PHE A 141 -5.55 -4.45 9.46
CA PHE A 141 -4.10 -4.65 9.36
C PHE A 141 -3.48 -4.62 10.76
N LYS A 142 -2.56 -5.53 11.06
CA LYS A 142 -1.96 -5.68 12.39
C LYS A 142 -0.49 -5.29 12.43
N GLN A 143 0.31 -5.89 11.54
CA GLN A 143 1.76 -5.74 11.64
C GLN A 143 2.50 -6.25 10.40
N VAL A 144 3.74 -5.80 10.28
CA VAL A 144 4.72 -6.22 9.28
C VAL A 144 5.89 -6.90 9.97
N PHE A 145 6.24 -8.10 9.53
CA PHE A 145 7.52 -8.75 9.89
C PHE A 145 8.46 -8.67 8.71
N VAL A 146 9.72 -8.42 8.98
CA VAL A 146 10.76 -8.29 7.96
C VAL A 146 11.93 -9.18 8.30
N MET A 147 12.46 -9.88 7.30
CA MET A 147 13.80 -10.48 7.33
C MET A 147 14.62 -9.88 6.19
N GLU A 148 15.86 -9.52 6.50
CA GLU A 148 16.83 -8.98 5.58
C GLU A 148 18.14 -9.77 5.64
N LYS A 149 18.65 -10.23 4.51
CA LYS A 149 19.94 -10.90 4.41
C LYS A 149 21.05 -9.87 4.26
N ASP A 150 21.82 -9.71 5.34
CA ASP A 150 23.06 -8.92 5.36
C ASP A 150 24.04 -9.54 6.37
N SER A 151 24.98 -10.33 5.86
CA SER A 151 25.92 -11.09 6.68
C SER A 151 26.92 -10.19 7.41
N LYS A 152 27.11 -8.95 6.97
CA LYS A 152 27.97 -7.97 7.64
C LYS A 152 27.27 -7.34 8.84
N ARG A 153 25.97 -7.01 8.71
CA ARG A 153 25.17 -6.43 9.77
C ARG A 153 24.73 -7.48 10.81
N PHE A 154 24.44 -8.71 10.34
CA PHE A 154 23.82 -9.76 11.15
C PHE A 154 24.64 -11.07 11.25
N PRO A 155 25.96 -11.03 11.57
CA PRO A 155 26.81 -12.21 11.54
C PRO A 155 26.42 -13.29 12.57
N LYS A 156 25.81 -12.89 13.68
CA LYS A 156 25.42 -13.80 14.77
C LYS A 156 24.14 -14.60 14.51
N THR A 157 23.36 -14.20 13.52
CA THR A 157 22.03 -14.77 13.20
C THR A 157 21.98 -15.40 11.81
N GLY A 158 23.12 -15.96 11.37
CA GLY A 158 23.23 -16.58 10.05
C GLY A 158 23.13 -15.62 8.88
N GLY A 159 23.43 -14.34 9.11
CA GLY A 159 23.33 -13.27 8.14
C GLY A 159 21.92 -12.69 7.99
N TRP A 160 20.95 -13.08 8.82
CA TRP A 160 19.59 -12.58 8.75
C TRP A 160 19.27 -11.58 9.86
N GLY A 161 18.80 -10.40 9.46
CA GLY A 161 18.16 -9.43 10.32
C GLY A 161 16.66 -9.70 10.46
N TYR A 162 16.09 -9.35 11.61
CA TYR A 162 14.69 -9.53 11.96
C TYR A 162 14.09 -8.24 12.49
N ALA A 163 12.92 -7.87 12.03
CA ALA A 163 12.18 -6.70 12.52
C ALA A 163 10.68 -6.95 12.55
N VAL A 164 9.99 -6.27 13.45
CA VAL A 164 8.52 -6.21 13.51
C VAL A 164 8.11 -4.76 13.64
N TYR A 165 7.10 -4.39 12.86
CA TYR A 165 6.44 -3.09 12.94
C TYR A 165 4.95 -3.31 13.16
N ASN A 166 4.47 -2.83 14.28
CA ASN A 166 3.06 -2.89 14.65
C ASN A 166 2.31 -1.75 13.97
N TYR A 167 1.04 -1.98 13.63
CA TYR A 167 0.16 -0.97 13.09
C TYR A 167 -1.02 -0.73 14.02
N ASP A 168 -1.20 0.51 14.42
CA ASP A 168 -2.38 0.98 15.15
C ASP A 168 -3.39 1.52 14.13
N ALA A 169 -4.46 0.77 13.92
CA ALA A 169 -5.50 1.13 12.97
C ALA A 169 -6.32 2.36 13.41
N ALA A 170 -6.45 2.60 14.73
CA ALA A 170 -7.18 3.76 15.24
C ALA A 170 -6.39 5.05 15.05
N ALA A 171 -5.07 4.98 15.23
CA ALA A 171 -4.16 6.12 15.03
C ALA A 171 -3.63 6.22 13.60
N ASN A 172 -3.90 5.24 12.73
CA ASN A 172 -3.32 5.12 11.38
C ASN A 172 -1.79 5.24 11.40
N LYS A 173 -1.13 4.51 12.32
CA LYS A 173 0.28 4.72 12.60
C LYS A 173 1.05 3.41 12.76
N PHE A 174 2.24 3.35 12.16
CA PHE A 174 3.23 2.32 12.44
C PHE A 174 4.12 2.68 13.62
N SER A 175 4.60 1.65 14.32
CA SER A 175 5.65 1.75 15.32
C SER A 175 6.55 0.51 15.27
N ALA A 176 7.85 0.68 15.50
CA ALA A 176 8.73 -0.46 15.67
C ALA A 176 8.38 -1.19 16.99
N ASP A 177 8.31 -2.51 16.94
CA ASP A 177 8.06 -3.30 18.15
C ASP A 177 9.34 -3.32 19.02
N PRO A 178 9.33 -2.74 20.23
CA PRO A 178 10.51 -2.68 21.09
C PRO A 178 10.94 -4.05 21.62
N LYS A 179 10.04 -5.05 21.59
CA LYS A 179 10.30 -6.42 22.04
C LYS A 179 10.78 -7.33 20.92
N ALA A 180 10.65 -6.92 19.66
CA ALA A 180 11.11 -7.67 18.51
C ALA A 180 12.62 -7.52 18.34
N LEU A 181 13.37 -8.04 19.30
CA LEU A 181 14.83 -8.08 19.24
C LEU A 181 15.29 -9.05 18.16
N GLN A 182 16.50 -8.83 17.65
CA GLN A 182 17.14 -9.67 16.64
C GLN A 182 17.12 -11.16 17.04
N ASP A 183 17.45 -11.47 18.27
CA ASP A 183 17.53 -12.84 18.78
C ASP A 183 16.17 -13.54 18.86
N CYS A 184 15.08 -12.81 19.12
CA CYS A 184 13.72 -13.39 19.17
C CYS A 184 13.32 -13.98 17.81
N GLY A 185 13.55 -13.25 16.73
CA GLY A 185 13.30 -13.75 15.38
C GLY A 185 14.20 -14.94 15.06
N HIS A 186 15.47 -14.83 15.36
CA HIS A 186 16.45 -15.88 15.11
C HIS A 186 16.12 -17.18 15.84
N THR A 187 15.73 -17.12 17.11
CA THR A 187 15.40 -18.29 17.94
C THR A 187 14.31 -19.16 17.28
N CYS A 188 13.30 -18.55 16.68
CA CYS A 188 12.28 -19.31 15.95
C CYS A 188 12.82 -19.87 14.61
N HIS A 189 13.60 -19.08 13.88
CA HIS A 189 14.05 -19.43 12.53
C HIS A 189 15.23 -20.41 12.50
N VAL A 190 15.97 -20.57 13.61
CA VAL A 190 17.06 -21.56 13.73
C VAL A 190 16.57 -22.99 13.48
N ALA A 191 15.31 -23.29 13.76
CA ALA A 191 14.69 -24.60 13.50
C ALA A 191 14.75 -25.00 12.02
N VAL A 192 14.88 -24.04 11.11
CA VAL A 192 14.98 -24.24 9.66
C VAL A 192 16.30 -23.73 9.09
N LYS A 193 17.37 -23.76 9.88
CA LYS A 193 18.72 -23.35 9.48
C LYS A 193 19.19 -24.02 8.19
N ALA A 194 18.87 -25.32 8.00
CA ALA A 194 19.18 -26.05 6.78
C ALA A 194 18.52 -25.48 5.51
N LYS A 195 17.48 -24.67 5.67
CA LYS A 195 16.79 -23.94 4.60
C LYS A 195 17.15 -22.46 4.61
N ASP A 196 18.35 -22.11 5.03
CA ASP A 196 18.82 -20.74 5.23
C ASP A 196 17.80 -19.88 6.03
N TYR A 197 17.27 -20.47 7.12
CA TYR A 197 16.34 -19.84 8.08
C TYR A 197 14.95 -19.46 7.50
N ILE A 198 14.56 -19.99 6.34
CA ILE A 198 13.30 -19.67 5.69
C ILE A 198 12.29 -20.82 5.79
N PHE A 199 11.12 -20.55 6.38
CA PHE A 199 10.05 -21.55 6.57
C PHE A 199 9.31 -21.88 5.28
N HIS A 200 9.01 -20.87 4.47
CA HIS A 200 8.10 -21.00 3.34
C HIS A 200 8.87 -21.17 2.02
N PRO A 201 8.63 -22.27 1.28
CA PRO A 201 9.12 -22.39 -0.08
C PRO A 201 8.41 -21.41 -1.03
N TYR A 202 9.01 -21.16 -2.18
CA TYR A 202 8.36 -20.47 -3.28
C TYR A 202 7.61 -21.50 -4.12
N GLU A 203 6.29 -21.54 -3.95
CA GLU A 203 5.47 -22.54 -4.63
C GLU A 203 5.44 -22.32 -6.14
N LYS A 204 5.31 -23.45 -6.86
CA LYS A 204 5.18 -23.47 -8.30
C LYS A 204 3.92 -22.76 -8.75
N ARG A 205 4.02 -21.93 -9.78
CA ARG A 205 2.89 -21.20 -10.35
C ARG A 205 3.09 -20.96 -11.83
#